data_ef87babd6da8c3da826d5b0268fd9da8
#
_entry.id   ef87babd6da8c3da826d5b0268fd9da8
#
_cell.length_a   1.000
_cell.length_b   1.000
_cell.length_c   1.000
_cell.angle_alpha   90.00
_cell.angle_beta   90.00
_cell.angle_gamma   90.00
#
_symmetry.space_group_name_H-M   'P 1'
#
loop_
_entity.id
_entity.type
_entity.pdbx_description
1 polymer ?
#
loop_
_entity_poly.entity_id
_entity_poly.type
_entity_poly.pdbx_seq_one_letter_code
_entity_poly.pdbx_strand_id
1 'polypeptide(L)'
;MVASRSTAPTTAARLVLDARHRRGLSQRELARLADVAQSTVATIESGRRQPSVKMLEQLVAAAGFRLDTALVNTVRPSELLERFRAEFHAVLGSYPVANVWLFGSVARGDDRPDSDLDLLIELAPGASVIDIFGLDEDLAGVLGCPVDVVTTTEVDSNDLMRRGVERDRLPLEFAA
;
A
#
# COMPACT_ATOMS: atom_id res chain seq x y z
N MET A 1 22.94 -21.82 33.69
CA MET A 1 23.38 -21.56 32.30
C MET A 1 22.23 -20.85 31.60
N VAL A 2 22.22 -19.48 31.63
CA VAL A 2 21.13 -18.67 31.06
C VAL A 2 21.46 -18.47 29.57
N ALA A 3 20.61 -19.02 28.70
CA ALA A 3 20.74 -18.86 27.25
C ALA A 3 20.65 -17.38 26.88
N SER A 4 21.75 -16.83 26.38
CA SER A 4 21.81 -15.50 25.77
C SER A 4 20.85 -15.49 24.56
N ARG A 5 19.70 -14.86 24.72
CA ARG A 5 18.81 -14.55 23.59
C ARG A 5 19.54 -13.54 22.71
N SER A 6 20.14 -14.03 21.64
CA SER A 6 20.58 -13.19 20.52
C SER A 6 19.31 -12.57 19.91
N THR A 7 18.92 -11.41 20.40
CA THR A 7 17.83 -10.62 19.83
C THR A 7 18.36 -10.00 18.53
N ALA A 8 17.82 -10.43 17.40
CA ALA A 8 18.04 -9.74 16.13
C ALA A 8 17.70 -8.25 16.32
N PRO A 9 18.51 -7.33 15.79
CA PRO A 9 18.28 -5.90 15.97
C PRO A 9 16.88 -5.54 15.45
N THR A 10 16.11 -4.83 16.26
CA THR A 10 14.77 -4.37 15.88
C THR A 10 14.85 -3.43 14.68
N THR A 11 13.74 -3.26 13.95
CA THR A 11 13.69 -2.35 12.80
C THR A 11 14.17 -0.95 13.18
N ALA A 12 13.73 -0.42 14.32
CA ALA A 12 14.15 0.88 14.82
C ALA A 12 15.66 0.94 15.10
N ALA A 13 16.22 -0.09 15.74
CA ALA A 13 17.66 -0.17 15.99
C ALA A 13 18.47 -0.13 14.70
N ARG A 14 18.04 -0.88 13.68
CA ARG A 14 18.70 -0.89 12.35
C ARG A 14 18.62 0.46 11.66
N LEU A 15 17.46 1.11 11.68
CA LEU A 15 17.27 2.41 11.04
C LEU A 15 18.15 3.49 11.66
N VAL A 16 18.22 3.57 13.00
CA VAL A 16 19.06 4.55 13.70
C VAL A 16 20.53 4.27 13.43
N LEU A 17 20.96 3.01 13.52
CA LEU A 17 22.33 2.59 13.25
C LEU A 17 22.76 2.91 11.82
N ASP A 18 21.92 2.59 10.83
CA ASP A 18 22.18 2.83 9.41
C ASP A 18 22.26 4.33 9.10
N ALA A 19 21.29 5.12 9.57
CA ALA A 19 21.31 6.57 9.41
C ALA A 19 22.59 7.20 9.99
N ARG A 20 22.97 6.82 11.19
CA ARG A 20 24.17 7.31 11.84
C ARG A 20 25.45 6.94 11.08
N HIS A 21 25.58 5.66 10.67
CA HIS A 21 26.75 5.18 9.94
C HIS A 21 26.90 5.84 8.57
N ARG A 22 25.81 6.03 7.82
CA ARG A 22 25.84 6.73 6.53
C ARG A 22 26.31 8.16 6.61
N ARG A 23 26.21 8.79 7.78
CA ARG A 23 26.70 10.16 8.01
C ARG A 23 28.05 10.19 8.75
N GLY A 24 28.64 9.04 9.06
CA GLY A 24 29.90 8.95 9.79
C GLY A 24 29.85 9.48 11.22
N LEU A 25 28.64 9.56 11.81
CA LEU A 25 28.45 10.10 13.17
C LEU A 25 28.77 9.04 14.24
N SER A 26 29.37 9.47 15.34
CA SER A 26 29.40 8.68 16.58
C SER A 26 28.03 8.74 17.30
N GLN A 27 27.76 7.79 18.18
CA GLN A 27 26.54 7.83 19.03
C GLN A 27 26.43 9.14 19.82
N ARG A 28 27.56 9.70 20.27
CA ARG A 28 27.61 10.95 21.03
C ARG A 28 27.23 12.16 20.13
N GLU A 29 27.71 12.18 18.90
CA GLU A 29 27.38 13.23 17.94
C GLU A 29 25.91 13.17 17.56
N LEU A 30 25.38 11.98 17.23
CA LEU A 30 23.96 11.83 16.95
C LEU A 30 23.09 12.26 18.15
N ALA A 31 23.44 11.85 19.34
CA ALA A 31 22.73 12.24 20.56
C ALA A 31 22.70 13.76 20.76
N ARG A 32 23.84 14.44 20.53
CA ARG A 32 23.94 15.90 20.62
C ARG A 32 23.08 16.59 19.55
N LEU A 33 23.09 16.09 18.30
CA LEU A 33 22.29 16.65 17.21
C LEU A 33 20.80 16.44 17.43
N ALA A 34 20.42 15.30 18.03
CA ALA A 34 19.05 14.96 18.31
C ALA A 34 18.55 15.51 19.67
N ASP A 35 19.38 16.22 20.43
CA ASP A 35 19.07 16.72 21.78
C ASP A 35 18.55 15.62 22.72
N VAL A 36 19.29 14.49 22.78
CA VAL A 36 19.00 13.36 23.66
C VAL A 36 20.26 12.89 24.39
N ALA A 37 20.10 12.10 25.45
CA ALA A 37 21.26 11.48 26.12
C ALA A 37 21.93 10.44 25.20
N GLN A 38 23.25 10.35 25.21
CA GLN A 38 24.00 9.34 24.46
C GLN A 38 23.57 7.90 24.81
N SER A 39 23.24 7.66 26.09
CA SER A 39 22.72 6.37 26.57
C SER A 39 21.39 5.99 25.89
N THR A 40 20.55 6.97 25.49
CA THR A 40 19.33 6.75 24.73
C THR A 40 19.65 6.16 23.35
N VAL A 41 20.59 6.76 22.62
CA VAL A 41 21.04 6.24 21.32
C VAL A 41 21.61 4.82 21.48
N ALA A 42 22.51 4.61 22.44
CA ALA A 42 23.14 3.32 22.70
C ALA A 42 22.13 2.21 23.05
N THR A 43 21.11 2.52 23.88
CA THR A 43 20.07 1.53 24.24
C THR A 43 19.11 1.22 23.10
N ILE A 44 18.82 2.18 22.23
CA ILE A 44 18.02 1.96 21.03
C ILE A 44 18.78 1.11 20.02
N GLU A 45 20.02 1.46 19.67
CA GLU A 45 20.85 0.72 18.71
C GLU A 45 21.13 -0.72 19.16
N SER A 46 21.27 -0.94 20.48
CA SER A 46 21.43 -2.29 21.03
C SER A 46 20.13 -3.10 21.10
N GLY A 47 18.98 -2.52 20.71
CA GLY A 47 17.66 -3.16 20.78
C GLY A 47 17.09 -3.29 22.18
N ARG A 48 17.75 -2.77 23.20
CA ARG A 48 17.29 -2.83 24.61
C ARG A 48 16.10 -1.90 24.87
N ARG A 49 15.93 -0.88 24.04
CA ARG A 49 14.84 0.09 24.13
C ARG A 49 14.20 0.27 22.75
N GLN A 50 12.88 0.17 22.71
CA GLN A 50 12.08 0.57 21.55
C GLN A 50 11.75 2.05 21.66
N PRO A 51 12.14 2.90 20.67
CA PRO A 51 11.74 4.29 20.64
C PRO A 51 10.26 4.42 20.24
N SER A 52 9.62 5.52 20.62
CA SER A 52 8.39 5.95 19.96
C SER A 52 8.67 6.36 18.50
N VAL A 53 7.64 6.40 17.63
CA VAL A 53 7.78 6.88 16.26
C VAL A 53 8.38 8.28 16.24
N LYS A 54 7.89 9.19 17.08
CA LYS A 54 8.44 10.55 17.23
C LYS A 54 9.94 10.57 17.58
N MET A 55 10.37 9.70 18.48
CA MET A 55 11.80 9.60 18.84
C MET A 55 12.64 9.04 17.69
N LEU A 56 12.10 8.07 16.95
CA LEU A 56 12.76 7.50 15.77
C LEU A 56 12.94 8.56 14.69
N GLU A 57 11.88 9.31 14.38
CA GLU A 57 11.91 10.43 13.44
C GLU A 57 12.93 11.49 13.85
N GLN A 58 12.97 11.85 15.13
CA GLN A 58 13.92 12.82 15.66
C GLN A 58 15.38 12.38 15.48
N LEU A 59 15.69 11.12 15.76
CA LEU A 59 17.04 10.57 15.61
C LEU A 59 17.45 10.48 14.13
N VAL A 60 16.54 10.03 13.27
CA VAL A 60 16.75 9.91 11.83
C VAL A 60 16.91 11.29 11.19
N ALA A 61 16.10 12.28 11.60
CA ALA A 61 16.21 13.66 11.16
C ALA A 61 17.53 14.32 11.58
N ALA A 62 17.99 14.06 12.81
CA ALA A 62 19.28 14.55 13.32
C ALA A 62 20.47 14.00 12.50
N ALA A 63 20.34 12.80 11.92
CA ALA A 63 21.29 12.25 10.97
C ALA A 63 21.09 12.77 9.53
N GLY A 64 20.16 13.70 9.28
CA GLY A 64 19.90 14.30 7.98
C GLY A 64 19.13 13.39 7.01
N PHE A 65 18.28 12.52 7.53
CA PHE A 65 17.35 11.69 6.77
C PHE A 65 15.90 11.96 7.18
N ARG A 66 14.95 11.65 6.34
CA ARG A 66 13.53 11.60 6.65
C ARG A 66 13.09 10.13 6.74
N LEU A 67 12.30 9.82 7.74
CA LEU A 67 11.60 8.54 7.79
C LEU A 67 10.35 8.67 6.90
N ASP A 68 10.26 7.81 5.92
CA ASP A 68 9.08 7.67 5.08
C ASP A 68 8.35 6.39 5.48
N THR A 69 7.13 6.53 5.99
CA THR A 69 6.32 5.42 6.49
C THR A 69 5.00 5.38 5.78
N ALA A 70 4.65 4.21 5.25
CA ALA A 70 3.37 3.95 4.64
C ALA A 70 2.65 2.81 5.38
N LEU A 71 1.34 2.86 5.41
CA LEU A 71 0.53 1.69 5.76
C LEU A 71 0.55 0.74 4.57
N VAL A 72 0.96 -0.50 4.80
CA VAL A 72 0.92 -1.56 3.80
C VAL A 72 -0.25 -2.48 4.15
N ASN A 73 -1.08 -2.74 3.16
CA ASN A 73 -2.21 -3.64 3.34
C ASN A 73 -1.71 -5.06 3.63
N THR A 74 -2.35 -5.74 4.57
CA THR A 74 -2.06 -7.15 4.92
C THR A 74 -3.25 -8.07 4.62
N VAL A 75 -4.31 -7.50 4.03
CA VAL A 75 -5.54 -8.17 3.63
C VAL A 75 -5.60 -8.18 2.10
N ARG A 76 -5.99 -9.29 1.51
CA ARG A 76 -6.05 -9.43 0.05
C ARG A 76 -7.19 -8.59 -0.55
N PRO A 77 -7.04 -8.05 -1.76
CA PRO A 77 -8.10 -7.32 -2.45
C PRO A 77 -9.40 -8.12 -2.58
N SER A 78 -9.34 -9.42 -2.82
CA SER A 78 -10.50 -10.31 -2.86
C SER A 78 -11.30 -10.32 -1.55
N GLU A 79 -10.61 -10.36 -0.40
CA GLU A 79 -11.24 -10.31 0.92
C GLU A 79 -11.82 -8.93 1.24
N LEU A 80 -11.15 -7.86 0.80
CA LEU A 80 -11.64 -6.49 0.95
C LEU A 80 -12.90 -6.25 0.10
N LEU A 81 -12.90 -6.71 -1.15
CA LEU A 81 -14.05 -6.61 -2.04
C LEU A 81 -15.27 -7.35 -1.46
N GLU A 82 -15.08 -8.53 -0.88
CA GLU A 82 -16.16 -9.26 -0.23
C GLU A 82 -16.68 -8.51 1.01
N ARG A 83 -15.77 -7.97 1.81
CA ARG A 83 -16.08 -7.27 3.07
C ARG A 83 -16.81 -5.95 2.85
N PHE A 84 -16.43 -5.18 1.83
CA PHE A 84 -16.97 -3.85 1.52
C PHE A 84 -17.84 -3.85 0.25
N ARG A 85 -18.44 -5.00 -0.07
CA ARG A 85 -19.24 -5.18 -1.29
C ARG A 85 -20.34 -4.13 -1.46
N ALA A 86 -21.05 -3.79 -0.39
CA ALA A 86 -22.15 -2.85 -0.45
C ALA A 86 -21.68 -1.42 -0.76
N GLU A 87 -20.62 -0.98 -0.10
CA GLU A 87 -20.01 0.33 -0.32
C GLU A 87 -19.37 0.42 -1.71
N PHE A 88 -18.71 -0.65 -2.14
CA PHE A 88 -18.15 -0.77 -3.49
C PHE A 88 -19.23 -0.62 -4.58
N HIS A 89 -20.37 -1.31 -4.42
CA HIS A 89 -21.51 -1.20 -5.35
C HIS A 89 -22.15 0.20 -5.30
N ALA A 90 -22.21 0.83 -4.12
CA ALA A 90 -22.73 2.19 -3.99
C ALA A 90 -21.87 3.21 -4.75
N VAL A 91 -20.54 3.08 -4.69
CA VAL A 91 -19.62 3.90 -5.48
C VAL A 91 -19.84 3.65 -6.99
N LEU A 92 -19.83 2.40 -7.45
CA LEU A 92 -20.07 2.06 -8.85
C LEU A 92 -21.40 2.64 -9.36
N GLY A 93 -22.46 2.56 -8.57
CA GLY A 93 -23.78 3.08 -8.92
C GLY A 93 -23.86 4.61 -9.03
N SER A 94 -22.85 5.34 -8.54
CA SER A 94 -22.77 6.80 -8.71
C SER A 94 -22.09 7.23 -10.01
N TYR A 95 -21.55 6.27 -10.79
CA TYR A 95 -20.90 6.50 -12.05
C TYR A 95 -21.68 5.90 -13.22
N PRO A 96 -21.56 6.41 -14.45
CA PRO A 96 -22.27 5.89 -15.62
C PRO A 96 -21.65 4.58 -16.14
N VAL A 97 -21.73 3.53 -15.33
CA VAL A 97 -21.20 2.19 -15.58
C VAL A 97 -22.34 1.25 -15.94
N ALA A 98 -22.24 0.53 -17.07
CA ALA A 98 -23.23 -0.46 -17.51
C ALA A 98 -22.88 -1.87 -17.03
N ASN A 99 -21.62 -2.28 -17.17
CA ASN A 99 -21.14 -3.59 -16.75
C ASN A 99 -19.73 -3.50 -16.15
N VAL A 100 -19.42 -4.42 -15.22
CA VAL A 100 -18.12 -4.51 -14.53
C VAL A 100 -17.65 -5.96 -14.54
N TRP A 101 -16.37 -6.16 -14.79
CA TRP A 101 -15.69 -7.44 -14.64
C TRP A 101 -14.42 -7.27 -13.79
N LEU A 102 -14.15 -8.26 -12.98
CA LEU A 102 -12.83 -8.46 -12.39
C LEU A 102 -11.92 -9.12 -13.41
N PHE A 103 -10.65 -8.76 -13.42
CA PHE A 103 -9.62 -9.51 -14.13
C PHE A 103 -8.32 -9.56 -13.30
N GLY A 104 -7.22 -10.03 -13.87
CA GLY A 104 -5.95 -10.05 -13.15
C GLY A 104 -5.90 -11.06 -12.00
N SER A 105 -5.14 -10.73 -10.96
CA SER A 105 -4.84 -11.64 -9.85
C SER A 105 -6.07 -12.03 -9.03
N VAL A 106 -6.98 -11.10 -8.79
CA VAL A 106 -8.22 -11.35 -8.03
C VAL A 106 -9.13 -12.33 -8.78
N ALA A 107 -9.29 -12.13 -10.08
CA ALA A 107 -10.11 -13.04 -10.90
C ALA A 107 -9.52 -14.45 -10.99
N ARG A 108 -8.20 -14.59 -10.97
CA ARG A 108 -7.53 -15.89 -10.95
C ARG A 108 -7.45 -16.53 -9.56
N GLY A 109 -7.75 -15.79 -8.48
CA GLY A 109 -7.67 -16.26 -7.10
C GLY A 109 -6.23 -16.39 -6.57
N ASP A 110 -5.26 -15.72 -7.20
CA ASP A 110 -3.85 -15.70 -6.81
C ASP A 110 -3.38 -14.34 -6.27
N ASP A 111 -4.33 -13.47 -5.92
CA ASP A 111 -4.07 -12.15 -5.33
C ASP A 111 -3.37 -12.24 -3.98
N ARG A 112 -2.57 -11.23 -3.68
CA ARG A 112 -1.80 -11.05 -2.45
C ARG A 112 -2.20 -9.73 -1.79
N PRO A 113 -1.81 -9.50 -0.51
CA PRO A 113 -2.09 -8.24 0.17
C PRO A 113 -1.54 -6.99 -0.52
N ASP A 114 -0.50 -7.14 -1.31
CA ASP A 114 0.15 -6.09 -2.10
C ASP A 114 -0.30 -6.04 -3.57
N SER A 115 -1.30 -6.84 -3.94
CA SER A 115 -1.92 -6.81 -5.27
C SER A 115 -2.89 -5.63 -5.41
N ASP A 116 -3.07 -5.20 -6.65
CA ASP A 116 -4.10 -4.25 -7.05
C ASP A 116 -5.40 -4.99 -7.36
N LEU A 117 -6.52 -4.29 -7.34
CA LEU A 117 -7.81 -4.77 -7.83
C LEU A 117 -8.00 -4.27 -9.27
N ASP A 118 -7.99 -5.18 -10.23
CA ASP A 118 -8.13 -4.87 -11.66
C ASP A 118 -9.60 -4.96 -12.09
N LEU A 119 -10.16 -3.86 -12.62
CA LEU A 119 -11.54 -3.75 -13.09
C LEU A 119 -11.60 -3.39 -14.55
N LEU A 120 -12.37 -4.18 -15.32
CA LEU A 120 -12.82 -3.82 -16.65
C LEU A 120 -14.22 -3.24 -16.55
N ILE A 121 -14.42 -2.07 -17.14
CA ILE A 121 -15.70 -1.35 -17.13
C ILE A 121 -16.22 -1.13 -18.52
N GLU A 122 -17.49 -1.42 -18.71
CA GLU A 122 -18.27 -0.94 -19.86
C GLU A 122 -19.07 0.29 -19.44
N LEU A 123 -18.90 1.38 -20.17
CA LEU A 123 -19.61 2.62 -19.91
C LEU A 123 -21.07 2.53 -20.36
N ALA A 124 -21.94 3.24 -19.66
CA ALA A 124 -23.34 3.41 -20.08
C ALA A 124 -23.42 4.09 -21.44
N PRO A 125 -24.50 3.84 -22.26
CA PRO A 125 -24.67 4.49 -23.54
C PRO A 125 -24.59 6.01 -23.45
N GLY A 126 -23.68 6.62 -24.22
CA GLY A 126 -23.49 8.06 -24.27
C GLY A 126 -22.48 8.61 -23.22
N ALA A 127 -22.00 7.78 -22.32
CA ALA A 127 -20.94 8.16 -21.38
C ALA A 127 -19.54 8.07 -22.02
N SER A 128 -18.60 8.80 -21.43
CA SER A 128 -17.20 8.89 -21.85
C SER A 128 -16.25 8.58 -20.68
N VAL A 129 -14.96 8.36 -20.98
CA VAL A 129 -13.94 8.10 -19.94
C VAL A 129 -13.83 9.27 -18.94
N ILE A 130 -14.16 10.50 -19.35
CA ILE A 130 -14.14 11.67 -18.46
C ILE A 130 -15.21 11.54 -17.37
N ASP A 131 -16.33 10.90 -17.66
CA ASP A 131 -17.44 10.76 -16.72
C ASP A 131 -17.16 9.74 -15.60
N ILE A 132 -16.11 8.94 -15.75
CA ILE A 132 -15.61 8.01 -14.72
C ILE A 132 -14.28 8.46 -14.09
N PHE A 133 -13.89 9.72 -14.30
CA PHE A 133 -12.68 10.26 -13.70
C PHE A 133 -12.79 10.24 -12.16
N GLY A 134 -11.78 9.67 -11.49
CA GLY A 134 -11.75 9.51 -10.04
C GLY A 134 -12.44 8.26 -9.49
N LEU A 135 -13.04 7.41 -10.34
CA LEU A 135 -13.66 6.15 -9.92
C LEU A 135 -12.67 5.21 -9.23
N ASP A 136 -11.46 5.10 -9.75
CA ASP A 136 -10.36 4.33 -9.20
C ASP A 136 -9.97 4.82 -7.78
N GLU A 137 -9.85 6.13 -7.60
CA GLU A 137 -9.55 6.75 -6.31
C GLU A 137 -10.69 6.54 -5.29
N ASP A 138 -11.95 6.71 -5.71
CA ASP A 138 -13.12 6.50 -4.84
C ASP A 138 -13.25 5.04 -4.41
N LEU A 139 -13.05 4.10 -5.33
CA LEU A 139 -13.05 2.66 -5.02
C LEU A 139 -11.86 2.28 -4.12
N ALA A 140 -10.67 2.80 -4.41
CA ALA A 140 -9.49 2.60 -3.55
C ALA A 140 -9.71 3.15 -2.13
N GLY A 141 -10.41 4.29 -2.02
CA GLY A 141 -10.78 4.88 -0.73
C GLY A 141 -11.70 3.99 0.11
N VAL A 142 -12.63 3.28 -0.53
CA VAL A 142 -13.53 2.31 0.13
C VAL A 142 -12.81 1.04 0.51
N LEU A 143 -12.03 0.47 -0.42
CA LEU A 143 -11.39 -0.83 -0.22
C LEU A 143 -10.10 -0.75 0.60
N GLY A 144 -9.40 0.38 0.56
CA GLY A 144 -8.10 0.54 1.21
C GLY A 144 -6.97 -0.21 0.48
N CYS A 145 -7.14 -0.56 -0.79
CA CYS A 145 -6.11 -1.11 -1.68
C CYS A 145 -6.13 -0.37 -3.02
N PRO A 146 -5.04 -0.41 -3.81
CA PRO A 146 -5.04 0.17 -5.16
C PRO A 146 -6.10 -0.48 -6.04
N VAL A 147 -6.72 0.32 -6.91
CA VAL A 147 -7.71 -0.13 -7.88
C VAL A 147 -7.33 0.40 -9.25
N ASP A 148 -7.16 -0.50 -10.20
CA ASP A 148 -6.92 -0.16 -11.60
C ASP A 148 -8.20 -0.34 -12.41
N VAL A 149 -8.63 0.74 -13.06
CA VAL A 149 -9.85 0.77 -13.89
C VAL A 149 -9.47 0.94 -15.35
N VAL A 150 -9.88 0.00 -16.18
CA VAL A 150 -9.77 0.08 -17.65
C VAL A 150 -11.14 -0.05 -18.29
N THR A 151 -11.35 0.62 -19.42
CA THR A 151 -12.61 0.53 -20.18
C THR A 151 -12.54 -0.53 -21.27
N THR A 152 -13.70 -1.05 -21.68
CA THR A 152 -13.80 -1.97 -22.83
C THR A 152 -13.23 -1.34 -24.10
N THR A 153 -13.41 -0.03 -24.30
CA THR A 153 -12.87 0.71 -25.45
C THR A 153 -11.33 0.74 -25.46
N GLU A 154 -10.70 0.90 -24.28
CA GLU A 154 -9.24 0.88 -24.16
C GLU A 154 -8.68 -0.53 -24.42
N VAL A 155 -9.33 -1.55 -23.88
CA VAL A 155 -8.96 -2.95 -24.11
C VAL A 155 -9.09 -3.33 -25.58
N ASP A 156 -10.15 -2.93 -26.26
CA ASP A 156 -10.37 -3.21 -27.67
C ASP A 156 -9.33 -2.54 -28.58
N SER A 157 -8.76 -1.44 -28.15
CA SER A 157 -7.69 -0.74 -28.87
C SER A 157 -6.29 -1.37 -28.70
N ASN A 158 -6.13 -2.33 -27.76
CA ASN A 158 -4.85 -2.95 -27.42
C ASN A 158 -4.92 -4.48 -27.38
N ASP A 159 -4.46 -5.11 -28.45
CA ASP A 159 -4.51 -6.57 -28.63
C ASP A 159 -3.83 -7.39 -27.51
N LEU A 160 -2.76 -6.87 -26.89
CA LEU A 160 -2.07 -7.57 -25.79
C LEU A 160 -2.90 -7.53 -24.51
N MET A 161 -3.47 -6.36 -24.19
CA MET A 161 -4.33 -6.18 -23.04
C MET A 161 -5.61 -7.01 -23.20
N ARG A 162 -6.23 -6.98 -24.39
CA ARG A 162 -7.44 -7.74 -24.71
C ARG A 162 -7.28 -9.24 -24.42
N ARG A 163 -6.20 -9.85 -24.88
CA ARG A 163 -5.95 -11.29 -24.65
C ARG A 163 -5.78 -11.64 -23.17
N GLY A 164 -5.19 -10.76 -22.37
CA GLY A 164 -5.04 -10.94 -20.94
C GLY A 164 -6.39 -10.87 -20.21
N VAL A 165 -7.15 -9.81 -20.50
CA VAL A 165 -8.46 -9.56 -19.89
C VAL A 165 -9.48 -10.62 -20.28
N GLU A 166 -9.59 -10.97 -21.57
CA GLU A 166 -10.56 -11.97 -22.06
C GLU A 166 -10.34 -13.37 -21.48
N ARG A 167 -9.08 -13.71 -21.15
CA ARG A 167 -8.76 -15.03 -20.58
C ARG A 167 -9.26 -15.18 -19.15
N ASP A 168 -9.15 -14.13 -18.34
CA ASP A 168 -9.27 -14.23 -16.89
C ASP A 168 -10.49 -13.46 -16.33
N ARG A 169 -11.24 -12.70 -17.15
CA ARG A 169 -12.33 -11.85 -16.67
C ARG A 169 -13.49 -12.64 -16.08
N LEU A 170 -13.94 -12.20 -14.92
CA LEU A 170 -15.12 -12.70 -14.23
C LEU A 170 -16.16 -11.58 -14.11
N PRO A 171 -17.44 -11.80 -14.51
CA PRO A 171 -18.46 -10.78 -14.33
C PRO A 171 -18.67 -10.50 -12.84
N LEU A 172 -18.73 -9.23 -12.49
CA LEU A 172 -19.15 -8.79 -11.19
C LEU A 172 -20.61 -8.41 -11.26
N GLU A 173 -21.49 -9.18 -10.59
CA GLU A 173 -22.91 -8.83 -10.54
C GLU A 173 -23.07 -7.49 -9.81
N PHE A 174 -23.51 -6.52 -10.56
CA PHE A 174 -23.70 -5.15 -10.14
C PHE A 174 -25.10 -4.72 -10.61
N ALA A 175 -25.98 -4.41 -9.66
CA ALA A 175 -27.28 -3.86 -9.95
C ALA A 175 -27.17 -2.34 -10.05
N ALA A 176 -27.29 -1.82 -11.28
CA ALA A 176 -27.37 -0.39 -11.54
C ALA A 176 -28.68 0.21 -11.03
#